data_522263621312123d96400bb6703628e5
#
_entry.id   522263621312123d96400bb6703628e5
#
_cell.length_a   1.000
_cell.length_b   1.000
_cell.length_c   1.000
_cell.angle_alpha   90.00
_cell.angle_beta   90.00
_cell.angle_gamma   90.00
#
_symmetry.space_group_name_H-M   'P 1'
#
loop_
_entity.id
_entity.type
_entity.pdbx_description
1 polymer ?
#
loop_
_entity_poly.entity_id
_entity_poly.type
_entity_poly.pdbx_seq_one_letter_code
_entity_poly.pdbx_strand_id
1 'polypeptide(L)'
;EAAGVAFSRIPCREDGTLILEAAEGLLRENTRAVVMTHASNVCGTILPIEAVGAFCREHGLKFFVDSAQTAGVCPIDMESMGIDALAFTGHKGLLGPQGVGGFLLRRGMEREMTPLLSGGTGSLSHTEAVPDFLPDRFEPGTMNLPGILGLRAGLLWLRETGIAQILSHELALTAQFLSG
;
A
#
# COMPACT_ATOMS: atom_id res chain seq x y z
N GLU A 1 4.58 2.30 18.97
CA GLU A 1 4.87 2.26 20.42
C GLU A 1 3.63 1.92 21.27
N ALA A 2 2.46 2.47 20.96
CA ALA A 2 1.23 2.19 21.71
C ALA A 2 0.84 0.70 21.73
N ALA A 3 1.24 -0.08 20.71
CA ALA A 3 1.02 -1.53 20.64
C ALA A 3 2.20 -2.35 21.16
N GLY A 4 3.19 -1.75 21.82
CA GLY A 4 4.40 -2.41 22.30
C GLY A 4 5.40 -2.78 21.19
N VAL A 5 5.20 -2.29 19.97
CA VAL A 5 6.10 -2.53 18.84
C VAL A 5 7.18 -1.45 18.79
N ALA A 6 8.44 -1.88 18.84
CA ALA A 6 9.58 -0.99 18.60
C ALA A 6 9.78 -0.78 17.09
N PHE A 7 10.23 0.41 16.70
CA PHE A 7 10.59 0.69 15.31
C PHE A 7 11.90 1.47 15.22
N SER A 8 12.57 1.31 14.12
CA SER A 8 13.72 2.14 13.69
C SER A 8 13.35 2.86 12.40
N ARG A 9 13.90 4.04 12.17
CA ARG A 9 13.68 4.80 10.93
C ARG A 9 14.90 4.67 10.03
N ILE A 10 14.69 4.22 8.81
CA ILE A 10 15.72 4.30 7.77
C ILE A 10 15.83 5.77 7.39
N PRO A 11 17.03 6.37 7.43
CA PRO A 11 17.19 7.79 7.14
C PRO A 11 16.94 8.12 5.66
N CYS A 12 16.55 9.35 5.40
CA CYS A 12 16.43 9.92 4.07
C CYS A 12 17.36 11.12 3.92
N ARG A 13 17.72 11.45 2.68
CA ARG A 13 18.39 12.69 2.32
C ARG A 13 17.42 13.87 2.41
N GLU A 14 17.93 15.10 2.26
CA GLU A 14 17.11 16.32 2.29
C GLU A 14 16.06 16.37 1.18
N ASP A 15 16.32 15.75 0.04
CA ASP A 15 15.40 15.61 -1.09
C ASP A 15 14.34 14.51 -0.89
N GLY A 16 14.36 13.84 0.26
CA GLY A 16 13.47 12.72 0.58
C GLY A 16 13.93 11.36 0.04
N THR A 17 15.06 11.27 -0.66
CA THR A 17 15.60 10.01 -1.17
C THR A 17 16.03 9.10 -0.02
N LEU A 18 15.63 7.82 -0.06
CA LEU A 18 15.96 6.83 0.96
C LEU A 18 17.44 6.48 0.95
N ILE A 19 18.07 6.38 2.12
CA ILE A 19 19.43 5.86 2.30
C ILE A 19 19.30 4.37 2.68
N LEU A 20 19.07 3.53 1.67
CA LEU A 20 18.77 2.11 1.90
C LEU A 20 19.95 1.37 2.56
N GLU A 21 21.19 1.77 2.28
CA GLU A 21 22.40 1.18 2.85
C GLU A 21 22.44 1.26 4.37
N ALA A 22 21.75 2.25 4.95
CA ALA A 22 21.65 2.36 6.40
C ALA A 22 20.71 1.33 7.04
N ALA A 23 19.85 0.68 6.24
CA ALA A 23 18.88 -0.29 6.75
C ALA A 23 19.56 -1.51 7.40
N GLU A 24 20.69 -1.95 6.85
CA GLU A 24 21.46 -3.09 7.38
C GLU A 24 21.83 -2.89 8.85
N GLY A 25 22.34 -1.71 9.20
CA GLY A 25 22.72 -1.36 10.58
C GLY A 25 21.55 -1.19 11.55
N LEU A 26 20.32 -1.19 11.04
CA LEU A 26 19.10 -1.06 11.85
C LEU A 26 18.43 -2.41 12.13
N LEU A 27 18.89 -3.47 11.49
CA LEU A 27 18.35 -4.82 11.71
C LEU A 27 18.66 -5.30 13.13
N ARG A 28 17.70 -5.99 13.71
CA ARG A 28 17.79 -6.67 15.00
C ARG A 28 17.25 -8.09 14.83
N GLU A 29 17.60 -8.99 15.75
CA GLU A 29 17.11 -10.39 15.74
C GLU A 29 15.56 -10.48 15.74
N ASN A 30 14.90 -9.48 16.33
CA ASN A 30 13.44 -9.40 16.37
C ASN A 30 12.84 -8.48 15.30
N THR A 31 13.60 -8.01 14.31
CA THR A 31 13.04 -7.29 13.16
C THR A 31 12.12 -8.23 12.38
N ARG A 32 10.91 -7.77 12.04
CA ARG A 32 9.89 -8.60 11.36
C ARG A 32 9.41 -8.01 10.04
N ALA A 33 9.45 -6.69 9.92
CA ALA A 33 8.87 -6.04 8.74
C ALA A 33 9.53 -4.70 8.44
N VAL A 34 9.47 -4.31 7.19
CA VAL A 34 9.67 -2.95 6.70
C VAL A 34 8.31 -2.40 6.27
N VAL A 35 8.02 -1.18 6.70
CA VAL A 35 6.80 -0.44 6.32
C VAL A 35 7.22 0.89 5.74
N MET A 36 6.74 1.22 4.54
CA MET A 36 7.07 2.48 3.89
C MET A 36 5.96 2.98 2.98
N THR A 37 5.97 4.28 2.69
CA THR A 37 5.20 4.85 1.58
C THR A 37 5.97 4.65 0.27
N HIS A 38 5.24 4.52 -0.86
CA HIS A 38 5.87 4.44 -2.19
C HIS A 38 6.29 5.82 -2.70
N ALA A 39 5.51 6.87 -2.37
CA ALA A 39 5.90 8.24 -2.66
C ALA A 39 5.48 9.19 -1.54
N SER A 40 6.26 10.26 -1.38
CA SER A 40 5.96 11.30 -0.40
C SER A 40 4.84 12.21 -0.89
N ASN A 41 3.85 12.48 -0.05
CA ASN A 41 2.83 13.48 -0.30
C ASN A 41 3.30 14.93 -0.06
N VAL A 42 4.52 15.11 0.43
CA VAL A 42 5.10 16.43 0.77
C VAL A 42 6.06 16.89 -0.32
N CYS A 43 7.05 16.06 -0.66
CA CYS A 43 8.09 16.41 -1.65
C CYS A 43 7.94 15.68 -2.99
N GLY A 44 6.99 14.76 -3.12
CA GLY A 44 6.74 14.01 -4.37
C GLY A 44 7.79 12.94 -4.69
N THR A 45 8.83 12.78 -3.87
CA THR A 45 9.89 11.79 -4.10
C THR A 45 9.31 10.38 -4.13
N ILE A 46 9.56 9.66 -5.22
CA ILE A 46 9.22 8.22 -5.37
C ILE A 46 10.34 7.41 -4.75
N LEU A 47 9.99 6.50 -3.84
CA LEU A 47 10.93 5.67 -3.10
C LEU A 47 11.15 4.33 -3.81
N PRO A 48 12.35 3.72 -3.67
CA PRO A 48 12.78 2.55 -4.44
C PRO A 48 12.19 1.23 -3.88
N ILE A 49 10.87 1.02 -4.01
CA ILE A 49 10.19 -0.15 -3.43
C ILE A 49 10.72 -1.48 -3.95
N GLU A 50 11.21 -1.55 -5.20
CA GLU A 50 11.84 -2.77 -5.75
C GLU A 50 13.11 -3.13 -4.99
N ALA A 51 13.99 -2.15 -4.73
CA ALA A 51 15.22 -2.37 -4.00
C ALA A 51 14.95 -2.74 -2.52
N VAL A 52 13.97 -2.08 -1.89
CA VAL A 52 13.56 -2.41 -0.52
C VAL A 52 12.90 -3.78 -0.44
N GLY A 53 12.11 -4.17 -1.44
CA GLY A 53 11.54 -5.50 -1.53
C GLY A 53 12.60 -6.60 -1.70
N ALA A 54 13.66 -6.33 -2.49
CA ALA A 54 14.81 -7.23 -2.59
C ALA A 54 15.52 -7.38 -1.24
N PHE A 55 15.79 -6.28 -0.56
CA PHE A 55 16.35 -6.27 0.80
C PHE A 55 15.48 -7.08 1.78
N CYS A 56 14.17 -6.89 1.76
CA CYS A 56 13.26 -7.63 2.63
C CYS A 56 13.29 -9.14 2.37
N ARG A 57 13.35 -9.56 1.10
CA ARG A 57 13.48 -10.98 0.73
C ARG A 57 14.78 -11.57 1.24
N GLU A 58 15.91 -10.87 1.09
CA GLU A 58 17.23 -11.30 1.54
C GLU A 58 17.26 -11.55 3.05
N HIS A 59 16.59 -10.69 3.81
CA HIS A 59 16.58 -10.77 5.28
C HIS A 59 15.34 -11.50 5.87
N GLY A 60 14.49 -12.08 5.03
CA GLY A 60 13.27 -12.79 5.48
C GLY A 60 12.24 -11.90 6.17
N LEU A 61 12.20 -10.60 5.82
CA LEU A 61 11.30 -9.61 6.39
C LEU A 61 10.01 -9.50 5.57
N LYS A 62 8.92 -9.15 6.23
CA LYS A 62 7.68 -8.73 5.56
C LYS A 62 7.84 -7.32 5.02
N PHE A 63 7.22 -7.06 3.86
CA PHE A 63 7.26 -5.76 3.23
C PHE A 63 5.85 -5.18 3.03
N PHE A 64 5.57 -4.06 3.68
CA PHE A 64 4.28 -3.36 3.64
C PHE A 64 4.45 -2.00 2.99
N VAL A 65 3.65 -1.72 1.97
CA VAL A 65 3.74 -0.49 1.17
C VAL A 65 2.44 0.29 1.23
N ASP A 66 2.53 1.57 1.55
CA ASP A 66 1.46 2.54 1.36
C ASP A 66 1.60 3.17 -0.04
N SER A 67 0.70 2.84 -0.94
CA SER A 67 0.65 3.35 -2.31
C SER A 67 -0.38 4.46 -2.52
N ALA A 68 -0.81 5.13 -1.45
CA ALA A 68 -1.85 6.17 -1.54
C ALA A 68 -1.53 7.29 -2.54
N GLN A 69 -0.26 7.57 -2.81
CA GLN A 69 0.17 8.57 -3.80
C GLN A 69 0.43 7.99 -5.19
N THR A 70 0.60 6.68 -5.32
CA THR A 70 1.14 6.06 -6.55
C THR A 70 0.22 5.04 -7.20
N ALA A 71 -0.73 4.47 -6.45
CA ALA A 71 -1.73 3.57 -7.01
C ALA A 71 -2.54 4.30 -8.09
N GLY A 72 -2.58 3.73 -9.29
CA GLY A 72 -3.22 4.34 -10.47
C GLY A 72 -2.33 5.26 -11.30
N VAL A 73 -1.12 5.61 -10.80
CA VAL A 73 -0.15 6.50 -11.48
C VAL A 73 1.14 5.75 -11.82
N CYS A 74 1.74 5.07 -10.85
CA CYS A 74 2.96 4.30 -11.06
C CYS A 74 2.63 2.82 -11.24
N PRO A 75 3.34 2.10 -12.15
CA PRO A 75 3.25 0.64 -12.20
C PRO A 75 3.71 0.02 -10.87
N ILE A 76 2.90 -0.88 -10.32
CA ILE A 76 3.22 -1.62 -9.10
C ILE A 76 2.86 -3.09 -9.35
N ASP A 77 3.84 -3.97 -9.20
CA ASP A 77 3.67 -5.41 -9.24
C ASP A 77 4.11 -5.99 -7.89
N MET A 78 3.14 -6.42 -7.09
CA MET A 78 3.41 -6.90 -5.73
C MET A 78 4.31 -8.13 -5.70
N GLU A 79 4.20 -9.02 -6.69
CA GLU A 79 4.95 -10.27 -6.74
C GLU A 79 6.41 -10.02 -7.07
N SER A 80 6.68 -9.32 -8.16
CA SER A 80 8.06 -9.00 -8.59
C SER A 80 8.77 -8.09 -7.59
N MET A 81 8.05 -7.12 -7.02
CA MET A 81 8.56 -6.17 -6.02
C MET A 81 8.63 -6.75 -4.60
N GLY A 82 8.12 -7.97 -4.36
CA GLY A 82 8.19 -8.65 -3.07
C GLY A 82 7.32 -8.02 -1.97
N ILE A 83 6.21 -7.41 -2.34
CA ILE A 83 5.29 -6.74 -1.42
C ILE A 83 4.34 -7.76 -0.79
N ASP A 84 4.29 -7.81 0.53
CA ASP A 84 3.38 -8.69 1.29
C ASP A 84 2.00 -8.07 1.49
N ALA A 85 1.96 -6.73 1.70
CA ALA A 85 0.70 -5.98 1.76
C ALA A 85 0.87 -4.60 1.13
N LEU A 86 -0.14 -4.19 0.35
CA LEU A 86 -0.21 -2.91 -0.34
C LEU A 86 -1.48 -2.19 0.06
N ALA A 87 -1.37 -1.07 0.76
CA ALA A 87 -2.50 -0.22 1.09
C ALA A 87 -2.70 0.85 0.01
N PHE A 88 -3.95 1.18 -0.29
CA PHE A 88 -4.30 2.20 -1.27
C PHE A 88 -5.51 3.03 -0.85
N THR A 89 -5.63 4.23 -1.39
CA THR A 89 -6.84 5.07 -1.28
C THR A 89 -7.51 5.23 -2.63
N GLY A 90 -8.85 5.17 -2.66
CA GLY A 90 -9.60 5.20 -3.91
C GLY A 90 -9.70 6.58 -4.56
N HIS A 91 -9.63 7.66 -3.77
CA HIS A 91 -9.97 9.03 -4.21
C HIS A 91 -8.79 9.84 -4.79
N LYS A 92 -7.63 9.22 -5.00
CA LYS A 92 -6.46 9.83 -5.65
C LYS A 92 -6.26 9.27 -7.06
N GLY A 93 -5.09 8.77 -7.40
CA GLY A 93 -4.78 8.24 -8.73
C GLY A 93 -5.68 7.11 -9.22
N LEU A 94 -6.42 6.45 -8.34
CA LEU A 94 -7.44 5.45 -8.71
C LEU A 94 -8.77 6.05 -9.18
N LEU A 95 -8.92 7.39 -9.14
CA LEU A 95 -10.07 8.14 -9.68
C LEU A 95 -11.43 7.76 -9.11
N GLY A 96 -11.45 7.15 -7.94
CA GLY A 96 -12.68 6.80 -7.23
C GLY A 96 -13.16 7.91 -6.29
N PRO A 97 -14.33 7.75 -5.67
CA PRO A 97 -14.87 8.71 -4.71
C PRO A 97 -14.14 8.62 -3.36
N GLN A 98 -14.33 9.65 -2.54
CA GLN A 98 -13.90 9.65 -1.14
C GLN A 98 -14.61 8.55 -0.33
N GLY A 99 -13.98 8.12 0.77
CA GLY A 99 -14.54 7.11 1.66
C GLY A 99 -14.41 5.66 1.16
N VAL A 100 -13.56 5.44 0.16
CA VAL A 100 -13.21 4.11 -0.35
C VAL A 100 -11.69 3.98 -0.41
N GLY A 101 -11.21 2.87 0.03
CA GLY A 101 -9.81 2.44 -0.03
C GLY A 101 -9.73 0.98 0.35
N GLY A 102 -8.54 0.43 0.40
CA GLY A 102 -8.36 -0.96 0.74
C GLY A 102 -6.90 -1.34 0.85
N PHE A 103 -6.70 -2.62 0.99
CA PHE A 103 -5.38 -3.22 0.91
C PHE A 103 -5.42 -4.54 0.15
N LEU A 104 -4.33 -4.83 -0.51
CA LEU A 104 -4.09 -6.10 -1.18
C LEU A 104 -3.09 -6.90 -0.34
N LEU A 105 -3.31 -8.20 -0.21
CA LEU A 105 -2.45 -9.10 0.54
C LEU A 105 -1.84 -10.14 -0.39
N ARG A 106 -0.56 -10.44 -0.23
CA ARG A 106 0.04 -11.64 -0.78
C ARG A 106 -0.69 -12.86 -0.19
N ARG A 107 -0.94 -13.84 -1.02
CA ARG A 107 -1.65 -15.08 -0.58
C ARG A 107 -0.97 -15.66 0.67
N GLY A 108 -1.78 -15.93 1.69
CA GLY A 108 -1.35 -16.48 2.98
C GLY A 108 -1.11 -15.41 4.06
N MET A 109 -0.89 -14.13 3.69
CA MET A 109 -0.72 -13.04 4.65
C MET A 109 -1.94 -12.85 5.55
N GLU A 110 -3.14 -13.12 5.03
CA GLU A 110 -4.39 -13.04 5.80
C GLU A 110 -4.37 -13.88 7.07
N ARG A 111 -3.59 -14.97 7.09
CA ARG A 111 -3.47 -15.87 8.25
C ARG A 111 -2.47 -15.36 9.29
N GLU A 112 -1.54 -14.51 8.88
CA GLU A 112 -0.51 -13.93 9.73
C GLU A 112 -0.96 -12.59 10.35
N MET A 113 -2.12 -12.06 9.94
CA MET A 113 -2.67 -10.79 10.38
C MET A 113 -3.89 -10.99 11.29
N THR A 114 -4.00 -10.16 12.31
CA THR A 114 -5.18 -10.10 13.18
C THR A 114 -6.01 -8.86 12.81
N PRO A 115 -7.32 -9.01 12.55
CA PRO A 115 -8.20 -7.85 12.35
C PRO A 115 -8.16 -6.91 13.54
N LEU A 116 -8.00 -5.62 13.30
CA LEU A 116 -8.07 -4.57 14.33
C LEU A 116 -9.52 -4.18 14.64
N LEU A 117 -10.40 -4.34 13.66
CA LEU A 117 -11.83 -4.06 13.79
C LEU A 117 -12.60 -5.35 13.63
N SER A 118 -13.62 -5.53 14.44
CA SER A 118 -14.54 -6.64 14.35
C SER A 118 -15.97 -6.13 14.36
N GLY A 119 -16.87 -6.87 13.73
CA GLY A 119 -18.30 -6.51 13.65
C GLY A 119 -19.05 -7.54 12.84
N GLY A 120 -20.35 -7.36 12.71
CA GLY A 120 -21.18 -8.25 11.89
C GLY A 120 -20.79 -8.16 10.42
N THR A 121 -20.64 -9.30 9.78
CA THR A 121 -20.31 -9.42 8.34
C THR A 121 -21.49 -9.91 7.51
N GLY A 122 -22.57 -10.38 8.19
CA GLY A 122 -23.75 -10.95 7.53
C GLY A 122 -23.59 -12.45 7.16
N SER A 123 -22.39 -13.00 7.20
CA SER A 123 -22.13 -14.41 6.82
C SER A 123 -22.23 -15.40 7.98
N LEU A 124 -21.67 -15.07 9.14
CA LEU A 124 -21.65 -15.91 10.35
C LEU A 124 -22.30 -15.20 11.54
N SER A 125 -23.49 -14.62 11.32
CA SER A 125 -24.18 -13.81 12.32
C SER A 125 -24.62 -14.54 13.60
N HIS A 126 -24.52 -15.86 13.62
CA HIS A 126 -24.87 -16.72 14.75
C HIS A 126 -23.69 -16.97 15.71
N THR A 127 -22.53 -16.43 15.42
CA THR A 127 -21.31 -16.58 16.26
C THR A 127 -20.74 -15.23 16.62
N GLU A 128 -20.01 -15.14 17.74
CA GLU A 128 -19.23 -13.97 18.14
C GLU A 128 -17.80 -13.98 17.53
N ALA A 129 -17.45 -15.05 16.85
CA ALA A 129 -16.14 -15.20 16.24
C ALA A 129 -16.05 -14.41 14.93
N VAL A 130 -14.91 -13.72 14.71
CA VAL A 130 -14.61 -13.11 13.41
C VAL A 130 -14.39 -14.24 12.40
N PRO A 131 -15.01 -14.18 11.21
CA PRO A 131 -14.77 -15.15 10.14
C PRO A 131 -13.27 -15.27 9.81
N ASP A 132 -12.83 -16.47 9.46
CA ASP A 132 -11.43 -16.74 9.08
C ASP A 132 -11.18 -16.67 7.56
N PHE A 133 -12.21 -16.40 6.77
CA PHE A 133 -12.16 -16.28 5.31
C PHE A 133 -12.28 -14.84 4.83
N LEU A 134 -11.71 -14.56 3.64
CA LEU A 134 -11.80 -13.27 2.97
C LEU A 134 -13.11 -13.17 2.15
N PRO A 135 -13.65 -11.95 2.01
CA PRO A 135 -13.17 -10.68 2.57
C PRO A 135 -13.62 -10.42 4.01
N ASP A 136 -14.56 -11.20 4.54
CA ASP A 136 -15.29 -11.00 5.79
C ASP A 136 -14.36 -10.82 7.01
N ARG A 137 -13.20 -11.48 6.98
CA ARG A 137 -12.19 -11.37 8.04
C ARG A 137 -11.77 -9.91 8.32
N PHE A 138 -11.72 -9.07 7.28
CA PHE A 138 -11.23 -7.68 7.37
C PHE A 138 -12.27 -6.64 6.96
N GLU A 139 -13.49 -7.04 6.62
CA GLU A 139 -14.57 -6.17 6.17
C GLU A 139 -15.79 -6.23 7.12
N PRO A 140 -15.66 -5.72 8.37
CA PRO A 140 -16.79 -5.68 9.29
C PRO A 140 -17.80 -4.60 8.90
N GLY A 141 -19.07 -4.91 9.09
CA GLY A 141 -20.19 -3.98 8.85
C GLY A 141 -20.65 -3.94 7.39
N THR A 142 -21.44 -2.93 7.06
CA THR A 142 -21.96 -2.72 5.71
C THR A 142 -20.99 -1.88 4.90
N MET A 143 -20.50 -2.42 3.80
CA MET A 143 -19.56 -1.74 2.92
C MET A 143 -20.20 -0.57 2.17
N ASN A 144 -19.40 0.45 1.82
CA ASN A 144 -19.80 1.58 1.01
C ASN A 144 -19.98 1.16 -0.47
N LEU A 145 -21.06 0.45 -0.78
CA LEU A 145 -21.32 -0.06 -2.14
C LEU A 145 -21.33 1.04 -3.21
N PRO A 146 -21.97 2.22 -3.01
CA PRO A 146 -21.89 3.29 -4.01
C PRO A 146 -20.47 3.75 -4.29
N GLY A 147 -19.65 3.87 -3.24
CA GLY A 147 -18.25 4.24 -3.36
C GLY A 147 -17.43 3.17 -4.09
N ILE A 148 -17.65 1.89 -3.80
CA ILE A 148 -16.99 0.76 -4.47
C ILE A 148 -17.34 0.73 -5.97
N LEU A 149 -18.61 0.99 -6.33
CA LEU A 149 -19.03 1.07 -7.73
C LEU A 149 -18.39 2.26 -8.46
N GLY A 150 -18.26 3.41 -7.76
CA GLY A 150 -17.54 4.57 -8.29
C GLY A 150 -16.05 4.27 -8.51
N LEU A 151 -15.39 3.62 -7.55
CA LEU A 151 -13.99 3.18 -7.69
C LEU A 151 -13.85 2.19 -8.86
N ARG A 152 -14.79 1.26 -9.03
CA ARG A 152 -14.80 0.34 -10.18
C ARG A 152 -14.80 1.09 -11.52
N ALA A 153 -15.57 2.17 -11.64
CA ALA A 153 -15.58 2.97 -12.87
C ALA A 153 -14.21 3.60 -13.14
N GLY A 154 -13.55 4.17 -12.12
CA GLY A 154 -12.18 4.68 -12.23
C GLY A 154 -11.19 3.61 -12.65
N LEU A 155 -11.22 2.43 -12.01
CA LEU A 155 -10.34 1.30 -12.35
C LEU A 155 -10.53 0.79 -13.79
N LEU A 156 -11.76 0.79 -14.31
CA LEU A 156 -12.02 0.41 -15.71
C LEU A 156 -11.38 1.42 -16.66
N TRP A 157 -11.53 2.71 -16.40
CA TRP A 157 -10.91 3.76 -17.19
C TRP A 157 -9.36 3.68 -17.15
N LEU A 158 -8.77 3.48 -15.97
CA LEU A 158 -7.32 3.29 -15.81
C LEU A 158 -6.80 2.09 -16.60
N ARG A 159 -7.55 1.00 -16.62
CA ARG A 159 -7.22 -0.20 -17.39
C ARG A 159 -7.24 0.05 -18.90
N GLU A 160 -8.20 0.84 -19.39
CA GLU A 160 -8.32 1.20 -20.81
C GLU A 160 -7.23 2.20 -21.24
N THR A 161 -6.92 3.18 -20.38
CA THR A 161 -5.90 4.21 -20.64
C THR A 161 -4.48 3.66 -20.50
N GLY A 162 -4.24 2.83 -19.51
CA GLY A 162 -2.92 2.28 -19.19
C GLY A 162 -2.09 3.16 -18.25
N ILE A 163 -1.61 2.57 -17.16
CA ILE A 163 -0.85 3.26 -16.09
C ILE A 163 0.44 3.90 -16.64
N ALA A 164 1.15 3.24 -17.53
CA ALA A 164 2.37 3.77 -18.11
C ALA A 164 2.13 5.06 -18.92
N GLN A 165 0.98 5.17 -19.62
CA GLN A 165 0.62 6.38 -20.35
C GLN A 165 0.29 7.52 -19.39
N ILE A 166 -0.42 7.23 -18.29
CA ILE A 166 -0.74 8.22 -17.26
C ILE A 166 0.55 8.76 -16.63
N LEU A 167 1.46 7.88 -16.20
CA LEU A 167 2.75 8.28 -15.64
C LEU A 167 3.54 9.17 -16.61
N SER A 168 3.63 8.77 -17.88
CA SER A 168 4.33 9.55 -18.91
C SER A 168 3.74 10.95 -19.08
N HIS A 169 2.41 11.05 -19.06
CA HIS A 169 1.72 12.34 -19.14
C HIS A 169 1.99 13.23 -17.93
N GLU A 170 1.88 12.69 -16.72
CA GLU A 170 2.14 13.44 -15.48
C GLU A 170 3.59 13.90 -15.39
N LEU A 171 4.56 13.07 -15.78
CA LEU A 171 5.97 13.45 -15.83
C LEU A 171 6.24 14.58 -16.84
N ALA A 172 5.58 14.55 -18.01
CA ALA A 172 5.69 15.61 -19.00
C ALA A 172 5.14 16.95 -18.47
N LEU A 173 3.97 16.93 -17.81
CA LEU A 173 3.40 18.13 -17.17
C LEU A 173 4.29 18.65 -16.04
N THR A 174 4.85 17.77 -15.23
CA THR A 174 5.78 18.12 -14.16
C THR A 174 7.03 18.81 -14.71
N ALA A 175 7.62 18.24 -15.77
CA ALA A 175 8.78 18.83 -16.44
C ALA A 175 8.45 20.22 -17.01
N GLN A 176 7.29 20.39 -17.64
CA GLN A 176 6.83 21.67 -18.14
C GLN A 176 6.67 22.70 -17.02
N PHE A 177 6.05 22.32 -15.91
CA PHE A 177 5.88 23.20 -14.74
C PHE A 177 7.21 23.65 -14.14
N LEU A 178 8.17 22.73 -14.01
CA LEU A 178 9.49 23.03 -13.44
C LEU A 178 10.39 23.86 -14.36
N SER A 179 10.13 23.86 -15.65
CA SER A 179 10.91 24.66 -16.64
C SER A 179 10.44 26.10 -16.77
N GLY A 180 9.37 26.49 -16.10
CA GLY A 180 8.82 27.85 -16.08
C GLY A 180 7.78 28.08 -17.12
#